data_4132a7a635fc3bd5adcb1177924a3935
#
_entry.id   4132a7a635fc3bd5adcb1177924a3935
#
_cell.length_a   1.000
_cell.length_b   1.000
_cell.length_c   1.000
_cell.angle_alpha   90.00
_cell.angle_beta   90.00
_cell.angle_gamma   90.00
#
_symmetry.space_group_name_H-M   'P 1'
#
loop_
_entity.id
_entity.type
_entity.pdbx_description
1 polymer ?
#
loop_
_entity_poly.entity_id
_entity_poly.type
_entity_poly.pdbx_seq_one_letter_code
_entity_poly.pdbx_strand_id
1 'polypeptide(L)'
;MNTFVATDSTYSGKMFMPLFRFAQAYLAPQPKAPAAIQIDVESAKVFAQSDTARTPTIAQRMPVDSWDSHMHVTDPTYPLAKGAAYVPGLHNMIDVRNFEKTIGIRDTVFVQPSIYGDDNSCLLDALRVVGPSHGRGVVAINPDTVNITELQEWHKLGVRGVRLNLKSNDAIYTEESLTTMLQKYADAIRDFEWVLELYIGMEAMPILEKIVPNLGVRVSIAHFGAPTLPDSKDATYPLNPYQIPGFASLVNLARAGSTWVKLSAAYRFDNDTRFRGVESIARELLKVAGDRCIFASDWPHTRFDGLDVQPFVETVLDWTDEVNLTKEVFSLNARELWDIDQRRDSQDPLKCD
;
A
#
# COMPACT_ATOMS: atom_id res chain seq x y z
N MET A 1 -25.64 16.29 -60.63
CA MET A 1 -24.69 17.20 -61.32
C MET A 1 -23.39 17.15 -60.55
N ASN A 2 -22.38 16.68 -61.30
CA ASN A 2 -20.92 16.71 -61.08
C ASN A 2 -20.35 15.97 -59.84
N THR A 3 -19.90 14.76 -59.94
CA THR A 3 -18.77 14.03 -60.63
C THR A 3 -17.47 14.81 -60.71
N PHE A 4 -16.43 14.24 -60.11
CA PHE A 4 -15.06 14.01 -60.65
C PHE A 4 -14.17 13.57 -59.47
N VAL A 5 -13.63 12.40 -59.46
CA VAL A 5 -12.66 11.55 -60.20
C VAL A 5 -11.32 11.50 -59.43
N ALA A 6 -10.92 10.27 -59.18
CA ALA A 6 -9.64 9.83 -58.61
C ALA A 6 -8.49 10.06 -59.61
N THR A 7 -7.27 10.21 -59.11
CA THR A 7 -6.07 9.82 -59.88
C THR A 7 -5.06 9.11 -58.99
N ASP A 8 -4.78 7.88 -59.35
CA ASP A 8 -3.58 7.11 -59.05
C ASP A 8 -2.32 7.81 -59.56
N SER A 9 -1.22 7.66 -58.85
CA SER A 9 0.09 7.56 -59.48
C SER A 9 1.07 6.76 -58.65
N THR A 10 1.31 5.59 -59.15
CA THR A 10 2.46 4.71 -58.90
C THR A 10 3.76 5.38 -59.32
N TYR A 11 4.80 5.28 -58.49
CA TYR A 11 6.18 5.32 -58.97
C TYR A 11 7.04 4.24 -58.27
N SER A 12 7.47 3.34 -59.14
CA SER A 12 8.52 2.33 -58.97
C SER A 12 9.89 3.00 -59.12
N GLY A 13 10.88 2.53 -58.38
CA GLY A 13 12.23 2.82 -58.81
C GLY A 13 13.38 2.62 -57.84
N LYS A 14 13.92 1.39 -57.91
CA LYS A 14 15.38 1.10 -57.91
C LYS A 14 16.21 1.26 -56.65
N MET A 15 16.54 0.12 -56.18
CA MET A 15 17.70 -0.34 -55.42
C MET A 15 19.02 0.21 -55.98
N PHE A 16 19.84 0.84 -55.11
CA PHE A 16 21.27 1.04 -55.35
C PHE A 16 22.03 0.72 -54.08
N MET A 17 22.81 -0.37 -54.16
CA MET A 17 23.94 -0.62 -53.24
C MET A 17 25.14 0.20 -53.71
N PRO A 18 25.99 0.67 -52.81
CA PRO A 18 27.41 0.87 -53.11
C PRO A 18 28.30 -0.04 -52.26
N LEU A 19 29.04 -0.81 -52.99
CA LEU A 19 30.37 -1.38 -52.88
C LEU A 19 31.18 -1.09 -51.62
N PHE A 20 31.64 -2.22 -51.06
CA PHE A 20 32.75 -2.34 -50.13
C PHE A 20 34.02 -1.62 -50.60
N ARG A 21 34.59 -0.75 -49.78
CA ARG A 21 35.99 -0.36 -49.82
C ARG A 21 36.69 -0.93 -48.58
N PHE A 22 37.60 -1.87 -48.82
CA PHE A 22 38.61 -2.28 -47.87
C PHE A 22 39.52 -1.09 -47.59
N ALA A 23 39.58 -0.67 -46.31
CA ALA A 23 40.62 0.19 -45.80
C ALA A 23 41.60 -0.68 -45.00
N GLN A 24 42.84 -0.72 -45.42
CA GLN A 24 43.96 -1.32 -44.75
C GLN A 24 44.11 -0.71 -43.35
N ALA A 25 44.03 -1.55 -42.31
CA ALA A 25 44.33 -1.15 -40.95
C ALA A 25 45.85 -1.09 -40.78
N TYR A 26 46.35 0.09 -40.43
CA TYR A 26 47.66 0.31 -39.90
C TYR A 26 47.79 -0.44 -38.56
N LEU A 27 48.78 -1.36 -38.46
CA LEU A 27 49.18 -1.98 -37.23
C LEU A 27 49.92 -0.94 -36.34
N ALA A 28 49.21 -0.39 -35.39
CA ALA A 28 49.83 0.36 -34.31
C ALA A 28 50.41 -0.64 -33.28
N PRO A 29 51.56 -0.36 -32.67
CA PRO A 29 52.15 -1.27 -31.68
C PRO A 29 51.24 -1.33 -30.44
N GLN A 30 50.98 -2.55 -29.97
CA GLN A 30 50.21 -2.85 -28.77
C GLN A 30 50.91 -2.23 -27.53
N PRO A 31 50.20 -1.54 -26.65
CA PRO A 31 50.76 -1.08 -25.38
C PRO A 31 51.19 -2.29 -24.54
N LYS A 32 52.36 -2.24 -23.95
CA LYS A 32 52.85 -3.23 -23.00
C LYS A 32 51.88 -3.37 -21.86
N ALA A 33 51.51 -4.59 -21.53
CA ALA A 33 50.67 -4.90 -20.36
C ALA A 33 51.24 -4.25 -19.11
N PRO A 34 50.44 -3.58 -18.27
CA PRO A 34 50.90 -3.07 -17.00
C PRO A 34 51.43 -4.22 -16.14
N ALA A 35 52.54 -3.99 -15.46
CA ALA A 35 53.13 -4.95 -14.53
C ALA A 35 52.06 -5.38 -13.52
N ALA A 36 51.96 -6.68 -13.26
CA ALA A 36 51.06 -7.23 -12.27
C ALA A 36 51.35 -6.57 -10.91
N ILE A 37 50.34 -5.85 -10.39
CA ILE A 37 50.39 -5.31 -9.02
C ILE A 37 50.37 -6.53 -8.10
N GLN A 38 51.51 -6.82 -7.47
CA GLN A 38 51.54 -7.76 -6.34
C GLN A 38 50.76 -7.09 -5.19
N ILE A 39 49.52 -7.53 -4.98
CA ILE A 39 48.78 -7.15 -3.79
C ILE A 39 49.36 -7.94 -2.64
N ASP A 40 49.93 -7.22 -1.68
CA ASP A 40 50.44 -7.81 -0.45
C ASP A 40 49.29 -8.51 0.28
N VAL A 41 49.47 -9.78 0.61
CA VAL A 41 48.47 -10.63 1.28
C VAL A 41 48.06 -10.06 2.65
N GLU A 42 48.94 -9.25 3.27
CA GLU A 42 48.66 -8.57 4.52
C GLU A 42 47.67 -7.39 4.33
N SER A 43 47.80 -6.64 3.23
CA SER A 43 46.87 -5.60 2.84
C SER A 43 45.47 -6.17 2.50
N ALA A 44 45.41 -7.36 1.90
CA ALA A 44 44.13 -8.05 1.64
C ALA A 44 43.42 -8.51 2.92
N LYS A 45 44.20 -8.88 3.98
CA LYS A 45 43.63 -9.22 5.29
C LYS A 45 43.05 -8.01 6.03
N VAL A 46 43.62 -6.82 5.85
CA VAL A 46 43.11 -5.57 6.44
C VAL A 46 41.81 -5.16 5.77
N PHE A 47 41.65 -5.38 4.46
CA PHE A 47 40.36 -5.15 3.76
C PHE A 47 39.29 -6.18 4.14
N ALA A 48 39.67 -7.42 4.50
CA ALA A 48 38.72 -8.46 4.93
C ALA A 48 38.28 -8.32 6.41
N GLN A 49 38.91 -7.45 7.19
CA GLN A 49 38.56 -7.22 8.61
C GLN A 49 37.74 -5.96 8.86
N SER A 50 37.33 -5.22 7.81
CA SER A 50 36.44 -4.08 7.94
C SER A 50 34.99 -4.36 7.48
N ASP A 51 34.56 -5.62 7.43
CA ASP A 51 33.15 -5.97 7.40
C ASP A 51 32.58 -5.76 8.81
N THR A 52 32.46 -4.49 9.22
CA THR A 52 31.44 -4.10 10.19
C THR A 52 30.14 -4.50 9.52
N ALA A 53 29.46 -5.51 10.08
CA ALA A 53 28.18 -5.99 9.59
C ALA A 53 27.26 -4.77 9.37
N ARG A 54 27.09 -4.40 8.11
CA ARG A 54 26.25 -3.27 7.73
C ARG A 54 24.83 -3.62 8.17
N THR A 55 24.23 -2.83 9.02
CA THR A 55 22.82 -3.01 9.39
C THR A 55 22.00 -3.15 8.10
N PRO A 56 21.21 -4.23 7.94
CA PRO A 56 20.39 -4.42 6.75
C PRO A 56 19.47 -3.21 6.53
N THR A 57 19.33 -2.77 5.29
CA THR A 57 18.37 -1.72 4.95
C THR A 57 16.94 -2.22 5.11
N ILE A 58 15.95 -1.30 5.20
CA ILE A 58 14.51 -1.65 5.21
C ILE A 58 14.19 -2.62 4.06
N ALA A 59 14.61 -2.29 2.84
CA ALA A 59 14.34 -3.11 1.66
C ALA A 59 14.98 -4.52 1.73
N GLN A 60 16.10 -4.70 2.45
CA GLN A 60 16.71 -6.01 2.65
C GLN A 60 16.02 -6.84 3.73
N ARG A 61 15.32 -6.19 4.68
CA ARG A 61 14.52 -6.84 5.73
C ARG A 61 13.12 -7.21 5.23
N MET A 62 12.62 -6.49 4.21
CA MET A 62 11.26 -6.64 3.71
C MET A 62 11.07 -8.00 3.04
N PRO A 63 10.03 -8.78 3.38
CA PRO A 63 9.68 -10.00 2.65
C PRO A 63 9.43 -9.72 1.17
N VAL A 64 9.87 -10.63 0.28
CA VAL A 64 9.86 -10.42 -1.18
C VAL A 64 8.45 -10.15 -1.75
N ASP A 65 7.43 -10.79 -1.18
CA ASP A 65 6.02 -10.75 -1.58
C ASP A 65 5.17 -9.85 -0.66
N SER A 66 5.79 -8.77 -0.13
CA SER A 66 5.14 -7.83 0.77
C SER A 66 4.15 -6.92 0.06
N TRP A 67 3.08 -6.58 0.77
CA TRP A 67 2.00 -5.68 0.35
C TRP A 67 1.92 -4.46 1.25
N ASP A 68 1.84 -3.29 0.64
CA ASP A 68 1.38 -2.08 1.33
C ASP A 68 -0.14 -2.02 1.25
N SER A 69 -0.81 -2.20 2.37
CA SER A 69 -2.26 -2.34 2.42
C SER A 69 -3.02 -1.00 2.45
N HIS A 70 -2.34 0.15 2.30
CA HIS A 70 -3.00 1.46 2.25
C HIS A 70 -2.11 2.54 1.64
N MET A 71 -2.37 2.85 0.38
CA MET A 71 -1.77 3.98 -0.33
C MET A 71 -2.84 4.80 -1.03
N HIS A 72 -2.53 6.06 -1.32
CA HIS A 72 -3.38 6.91 -2.15
C HIS A 72 -2.64 7.37 -3.39
N VAL A 73 -3.32 7.39 -4.53
CA VAL A 73 -2.90 8.16 -5.69
C VAL A 73 -3.71 9.44 -5.76
N THR A 74 -3.05 10.54 -6.08
CA THR A 74 -3.70 11.84 -6.23
C THR A 74 -3.17 12.58 -7.44
N ASP A 75 -4.08 13.18 -8.20
CA ASP A 75 -3.77 14.01 -9.34
C ASP A 75 -4.79 15.16 -9.37
N PRO A 76 -4.34 16.43 -9.30
CA PRO A 76 -5.23 17.59 -9.28
C PRO A 76 -6.03 17.79 -10.57
N THR A 77 -5.78 17.01 -11.62
CA THR A 77 -6.58 17.06 -12.87
C THR A 77 -7.91 16.32 -12.74
N TYR A 78 -8.06 15.41 -11.75
CA TYR A 78 -9.34 14.78 -11.45
C TYR A 78 -10.26 15.67 -10.63
N PRO A 79 -11.58 15.64 -10.88
CA PRO A 79 -12.54 16.50 -10.18
C PRO A 79 -12.55 16.23 -8.68
N LEU A 80 -12.46 17.29 -7.88
CA LEU A 80 -12.61 17.19 -6.44
C LEU A 80 -14.09 17.09 -6.04
N ALA A 81 -14.38 16.31 -5.01
CA ALA A 81 -15.69 16.24 -4.41
C ALA A 81 -16.10 17.60 -3.84
N LYS A 82 -17.40 17.90 -3.85
CA LYS A 82 -17.93 19.10 -3.20
C LYS A 82 -17.60 19.08 -1.71
N GLY A 83 -16.87 20.10 -1.25
CA GLY A 83 -16.44 20.18 0.15
C GLY A 83 -15.18 19.40 0.46
N ALA A 84 -14.37 19.05 -0.55
CA ALA A 84 -13.05 18.47 -0.33
C ALA A 84 -12.24 19.28 0.67
N ALA A 85 -11.66 18.61 1.68
CA ALA A 85 -10.98 19.28 2.79
C ALA A 85 -9.66 19.94 2.39
N TYR A 86 -9.07 19.57 1.24
CA TYR A 86 -7.82 20.11 0.70
C TYR A 86 -7.72 19.84 -0.81
N VAL A 87 -6.84 20.57 -1.48
CA VAL A 87 -6.42 20.30 -2.86
C VAL A 87 -5.15 19.43 -2.78
N PRO A 88 -5.12 18.23 -3.41
CA PRO A 88 -3.97 17.37 -3.31
C PRO A 88 -2.79 17.88 -4.14
N GLY A 89 -1.56 17.52 -3.75
CA GLY A 89 -0.42 17.48 -4.64
C GLY A 89 -0.55 16.38 -5.70
N LEU A 90 0.31 16.42 -6.71
CA LEU A 90 0.44 15.31 -7.68
C LEU A 90 1.24 14.19 -7.02
N HIS A 91 0.62 13.01 -6.91
CA HIS A 91 1.23 11.78 -6.43
C HIS A 91 0.78 10.62 -7.32
N ASN A 92 1.44 10.51 -8.46
CA ASN A 92 1.09 9.57 -9.51
C ASN A 92 1.85 8.22 -9.40
N MET A 93 1.67 7.33 -10.38
CA MET A 93 2.29 6.01 -10.37
C MET A 93 3.83 6.03 -10.44
N ILE A 94 4.45 7.11 -10.96
CA ILE A 94 5.92 7.26 -10.94
C ILE A 94 6.38 7.50 -9.50
N ASP A 95 5.67 8.35 -8.77
CA ASP A 95 5.97 8.66 -7.37
C ASP A 95 5.73 7.43 -6.48
N VAL A 96 4.64 6.67 -6.72
CA VAL A 96 4.38 5.37 -6.08
C VAL A 96 5.59 4.45 -6.25
N ARG A 97 6.05 4.22 -7.50
CA ARG A 97 7.18 3.32 -7.78
C ARG A 97 8.50 3.79 -7.17
N ASN A 98 8.71 5.09 -7.05
CA ASN A 98 9.87 5.64 -6.36
C ASN A 98 9.80 5.38 -4.86
N PHE A 99 8.64 5.60 -4.25
CA PHE A 99 8.42 5.33 -2.83
C PHE A 99 8.56 3.83 -2.50
N GLU A 100 7.91 2.94 -3.25
CA GLU A 100 7.99 1.50 -3.09
C GLU A 100 9.44 0.98 -3.05
N LYS A 101 10.33 1.53 -3.89
CA LYS A 101 11.75 1.18 -3.90
C LYS A 101 12.45 1.53 -2.58
N THR A 102 12.03 2.59 -1.90
CA THR A 102 12.67 3.01 -0.64
C THR A 102 12.41 2.06 0.51
N ILE A 103 11.23 1.42 0.51
CA ILE A 103 10.80 0.48 1.56
C ILE A 103 10.86 -0.99 1.13
N GLY A 104 11.15 -1.27 -0.15
CA GLY A 104 11.28 -2.65 -0.66
C GLY A 104 9.95 -3.38 -0.89
N ILE A 105 8.82 -2.68 -0.94
CA ILE A 105 7.48 -3.23 -1.27
C ILE A 105 7.16 -2.91 -2.73
N ARG A 106 6.55 -3.85 -3.46
CA ARG A 106 6.17 -3.66 -4.88
C ARG A 106 4.67 -3.79 -5.13
N ASP A 107 3.97 -4.37 -4.19
CA ASP A 107 2.56 -4.72 -4.32
C ASP A 107 1.73 -3.84 -3.38
N THR A 108 0.63 -3.26 -3.89
CA THR A 108 -0.06 -2.20 -3.17
C THR A 108 -1.57 -2.28 -3.24
N VAL A 109 -2.21 -1.79 -2.19
CA VAL A 109 -3.66 -1.55 -2.15
C VAL A 109 -3.91 -0.05 -2.21
N PHE A 110 -4.42 0.41 -3.35
CA PHE A 110 -4.87 1.80 -3.48
C PHE A 110 -6.22 1.97 -2.79
N VAL A 111 -6.28 2.96 -1.91
CA VAL A 111 -7.48 3.31 -1.16
C VAL A 111 -7.98 4.66 -1.64
N GLN A 112 -9.28 4.78 -1.87
CA GLN A 112 -9.89 6.03 -2.33
C GLN A 112 -9.65 7.17 -1.33
N PRO A 113 -8.98 8.27 -1.71
CA PRO A 113 -8.86 9.43 -0.85
C PRO A 113 -10.18 10.21 -0.77
N SER A 114 -10.50 10.75 0.41
CA SER A 114 -11.80 11.43 0.67
C SER A 114 -12.06 12.65 -0.21
N ILE A 115 -11.01 13.26 -0.76
CA ILE A 115 -11.11 14.46 -1.60
C ILE A 115 -11.83 14.24 -2.93
N TYR A 116 -11.90 13.00 -3.41
CA TYR A 116 -12.63 12.66 -4.64
C TYR A 116 -14.03 12.09 -4.39
N GLY A 117 -14.43 11.91 -3.11
CA GLY A 117 -15.72 11.31 -2.79
C GLY A 117 -15.85 9.91 -3.38
N ASP A 118 -16.93 9.67 -4.13
CA ASP A 118 -17.22 8.42 -4.85
C ASP A 118 -16.78 8.42 -6.33
N ASP A 119 -16.09 9.47 -6.79
CA ASP A 119 -15.39 9.43 -8.08
C ASP A 119 -14.07 8.68 -7.94
N ASN A 120 -14.08 7.39 -8.28
CA ASN A 120 -12.93 6.51 -8.17
C ASN A 120 -11.99 6.56 -9.39
N SER A 121 -12.20 7.45 -10.35
CA SER A 121 -11.47 7.45 -11.64
C SER A 121 -9.97 7.45 -11.48
N CYS A 122 -9.40 8.29 -10.61
CA CYS A 122 -7.97 8.37 -10.35
C CYS A 122 -7.40 7.02 -9.84
N LEU A 123 -8.08 6.39 -8.90
CA LEU A 123 -7.69 5.09 -8.35
C LEU A 123 -7.80 3.97 -9.40
N LEU A 124 -8.88 3.96 -10.18
CA LEU A 124 -9.10 2.94 -11.20
C LEU A 124 -8.07 3.04 -12.33
N ASP A 125 -7.65 4.25 -12.71
CA ASP A 125 -6.59 4.46 -13.68
C ASP A 125 -5.23 3.96 -13.14
N ALA A 126 -4.93 4.17 -11.87
CA ALA A 126 -3.75 3.59 -11.23
C ALA A 126 -3.79 2.05 -11.25
N LEU A 127 -4.95 1.44 -10.97
CA LEU A 127 -5.12 -0.02 -11.06
C LEU A 127 -4.90 -0.55 -12.48
N ARG A 128 -5.34 0.17 -13.52
CA ARG A 128 -5.07 -0.21 -14.91
C ARG A 128 -3.58 -0.21 -15.23
N VAL A 129 -2.83 0.71 -14.64
CA VAL A 129 -1.36 0.81 -14.84
C VAL A 129 -0.63 -0.30 -14.11
N VAL A 130 -0.99 -0.59 -12.84
CA VAL A 130 -0.27 -1.57 -12.02
C VAL A 130 -0.69 -3.00 -12.34
N GLY A 131 -1.93 -3.19 -12.75
CA GLY A 131 -2.54 -4.49 -13.05
C GLY A 131 -2.92 -5.31 -11.81
N PRO A 132 -3.81 -6.31 -11.99
CA PRO A 132 -4.38 -7.06 -10.86
C PRO A 132 -3.40 -8.05 -10.20
N SER A 133 -2.20 -8.23 -10.75
CA SER A 133 -1.16 -9.06 -10.13
C SER A 133 -0.46 -8.33 -8.99
N HIS A 134 -0.34 -6.99 -9.08
CA HIS A 134 0.44 -6.14 -8.18
C HIS A 134 -0.38 -5.04 -7.51
N GLY A 135 -1.66 -4.93 -7.85
CA GLY A 135 -2.55 -3.89 -7.33
C GLY A 135 -3.89 -4.43 -6.86
N ARG A 136 -4.39 -3.86 -5.78
CA ARG A 136 -5.76 -3.98 -5.30
C ARG A 136 -6.35 -2.60 -5.08
N GLY A 137 -7.68 -2.50 -5.13
CA GLY A 137 -8.40 -1.25 -4.90
C GLY A 137 -9.42 -1.35 -3.78
N VAL A 138 -9.51 -0.28 -3.02
CA VAL A 138 -10.56 -0.04 -2.04
C VAL A 138 -11.24 1.27 -2.45
N VAL A 139 -12.40 1.16 -3.07
CA VAL A 139 -13.15 2.29 -3.66
C VAL A 139 -14.12 2.91 -2.66
N ALA A 140 -14.63 4.10 -2.97
CA ALA A 140 -15.78 4.66 -2.27
C ALA A 140 -17.04 4.46 -3.14
N ILE A 141 -18.16 4.13 -2.51
CA ILE A 141 -19.44 3.97 -3.19
C ILE A 141 -20.56 4.66 -2.42
N ASN A 142 -21.64 4.98 -3.11
CA ASN A 142 -22.94 5.18 -2.47
C ASN A 142 -23.72 3.86 -2.59
N PRO A 143 -23.95 3.12 -1.49
CA PRO A 143 -24.57 1.80 -1.54
C PRO A 143 -26.04 1.82 -2.01
N ASP A 144 -26.70 3.00 -1.95
CA ASP A 144 -28.10 3.14 -2.41
C ASP A 144 -28.21 3.32 -3.93
N THR A 145 -27.11 3.68 -4.64
CA THR A 145 -27.14 4.02 -6.08
C THR A 145 -26.12 3.27 -6.91
N VAL A 146 -25.17 2.57 -6.31
CA VAL A 146 -24.11 1.87 -7.03
C VAL A 146 -24.66 0.79 -7.95
N ASN A 147 -24.09 0.69 -9.16
CA ASN A 147 -24.52 -0.28 -10.16
C ASN A 147 -23.70 -1.58 -10.03
N ILE A 148 -24.38 -2.73 -9.94
CA ILE A 148 -23.75 -4.04 -9.85
C ILE A 148 -22.79 -4.33 -11.04
N THR A 149 -23.14 -3.87 -12.24
CA THR A 149 -22.28 -4.03 -13.43
C THR A 149 -20.99 -3.26 -13.28
N GLU A 150 -21.02 -2.08 -12.68
CA GLU A 150 -19.84 -1.28 -12.39
C GLU A 150 -18.93 -1.98 -11.38
N LEU A 151 -19.51 -2.54 -10.30
CA LEU A 151 -18.75 -3.34 -9.33
C LEU A 151 -18.09 -4.56 -9.98
N GLN A 152 -18.77 -5.23 -10.93
CA GLN A 152 -18.21 -6.35 -11.68
C GLN A 152 -16.99 -5.94 -12.52
N GLU A 153 -17.05 -4.79 -13.20
CA GLU A 153 -15.93 -4.26 -13.98
C GLU A 153 -14.74 -3.85 -13.05
N TRP A 154 -15.04 -3.22 -11.92
CA TRP A 154 -14.01 -2.87 -10.94
C TRP A 154 -13.36 -4.11 -10.31
N HIS A 155 -14.14 -5.17 -10.06
CA HIS A 155 -13.61 -6.45 -9.56
C HIS A 155 -12.56 -7.04 -10.51
N LYS A 156 -12.80 -6.98 -11.84
CA LYS A 156 -11.86 -7.44 -12.86
C LYS A 156 -10.56 -6.62 -12.86
N LEU A 157 -10.62 -5.34 -12.50
CA LEU A 157 -9.46 -4.44 -12.38
C LEU A 157 -8.65 -4.70 -11.09
N GLY A 158 -9.17 -5.45 -10.13
CA GLY A 158 -8.50 -5.73 -8.86
C GLY A 158 -9.10 -5.04 -7.65
N VAL A 159 -10.28 -4.40 -7.77
CA VAL A 159 -10.98 -3.87 -6.59
C VAL A 159 -11.42 -5.04 -5.71
N ARG A 160 -11.15 -4.91 -4.40
CA ARG A 160 -11.45 -5.93 -3.38
C ARG A 160 -12.05 -5.34 -2.11
N GLY A 161 -12.41 -4.07 -2.12
CA GLY A 161 -13.05 -3.47 -0.96
C GLY A 161 -13.71 -2.14 -1.22
N VAL A 162 -14.52 -1.73 -0.26
CA VAL A 162 -15.11 -0.39 -0.19
C VAL A 162 -14.69 0.29 1.11
N ARG A 163 -14.46 1.60 1.04
CA ARG A 163 -14.07 2.43 2.17
C ARG A 163 -15.26 3.23 2.69
N LEU A 164 -15.44 3.16 4.01
CA LEU A 164 -16.30 4.08 4.75
C LEU A 164 -15.43 4.94 5.68
N ASN A 165 -15.32 6.22 5.36
CA ASN A 165 -14.51 7.18 6.12
C ASN A 165 -15.40 8.05 7.01
N LEU A 166 -15.46 7.72 8.29
CA LEU A 166 -16.26 8.44 9.29
C LEU A 166 -15.40 9.39 10.15
N LYS A 167 -14.09 9.10 10.28
CA LYS A 167 -13.19 9.89 11.14
C LYS A 167 -12.80 11.22 10.50
N SER A 168 -12.44 11.23 9.21
CA SER A 168 -12.01 12.47 8.54
C SER A 168 -13.12 13.49 8.36
N ASN A 169 -14.36 13.06 8.43
CA ASN A 169 -15.55 13.89 8.21
C ASN A 169 -16.26 14.26 9.51
N ASP A 170 -15.67 13.94 10.68
CA ASP A 170 -16.27 14.14 12.02
C ASP A 170 -17.73 13.64 12.06
N ALA A 171 -17.99 12.49 11.45
CA ALA A 171 -19.34 11.96 11.30
C ALA A 171 -19.97 11.65 12.66
N ILE A 172 -21.18 12.17 12.87
CA ILE A 172 -21.97 11.86 14.06
C ILE A 172 -22.91 10.70 13.73
N TYR A 173 -22.89 9.67 14.55
CA TYR A 173 -23.72 8.47 14.39
C TYR A 173 -24.20 7.94 15.74
N THR A 174 -25.35 7.29 15.72
CA THR A 174 -25.85 6.45 16.80
C THR A 174 -25.55 4.98 16.47
N GLU A 175 -25.69 4.08 17.44
CA GLU A 175 -25.56 2.63 17.19
C GLU A 175 -26.53 2.18 16.09
N GLU A 176 -27.78 2.65 16.09
CA GLU A 176 -28.80 2.30 15.10
C GLU A 176 -28.43 2.80 13.69
N SER A 177 -28.05 4.09 13.57
CA SER A 177 -27.68 4.66 12.28
C SER A 177 -26.40 4.03 11.69
N LEU A 178 -25.43 3.71 12.54
CA LEU A 178 -24.21 3.02 12.14
C LEU A 178 -24.51 1.58 11.71
N THR A 179 -25.36 0.86 12.44
CA THR A 179 -25.79 -0.49 12.06
C THR A 179 -26.44 -0.49 10.68
N THR A 180 -27.42 0.39 10.47
CA THR A 180 -28.13 0.50 9.19
C THR A 180 -27.17 0.85 8.05
N MET A 181 -26.25 1.77 8.28
CA MET A 181 -25.25 2.18 7.29
C MET A 181 -24.33 1.01 6.92
N LEU A 182 -23.73 0.36 7.90
CA LEU A 182 -22.79 -0.75 7.67
C LEU A 182 -23.47 -1.93 6.99
N GLN A 183 -24.74 -2.22 7.33
CA GLN A 183 -25.50 -3.28 6.67
C GLN A 183 -25.69 -3.00 5.17
N LYS A 184 -26.04 -1.76 4.78
CA LYS A 184 -26.17 -1.38 3.37
C LYS A 184 -24.89 -1.57 2.58
N TYR A 185 -23.75 -1.15 3.17
CA TYR A 185 -22.44 -1.37 2.53
C TYR A 185 -22.10 -2.85 2.42
N ALA A 186 -22.35 -3.63 3.47
CA ALA A 186 -22.11 -5.07 3.46
C ALA A 186 -22.99 -5.78 2.42
N ASP A 187 -24.27 -5.42 2.31
CA ASP A 187 -25.19 -6.00 1.33
C ASP A 187 -24.74 -5.71 -0.11
N ALA A 188 -24.23 -4.50 -0.38
CA ALA A 188 -23.75 -4.12 -1.71
C ALA A 188 -22.51 -4.91 -2.17
N ILE A 189 -21.67 -5.41 -1.23
CA ILE A 189 -20.37 -5.99 -1.56
C ILE A 189 -20.24 -7.49 -1.23
N ARG A 190 -21.19 -8.08 -0.52
CA ARG A 190 -21.12 -9.46 -0.02
C ARG A 190 -20.92 -10.48 -1.12
N ASP A 191 -21.64 -10.37 -2.22
CA ASP A 191 -21.58 -11.30 -3.34
C ASP A 191 -20.23 -11.23 -4.10
N PHE A 192 -19.47 -10.17 -3.89
CA PHE A 192 -18.10 -10.01 -4.42
C PHE A 192 -17.04 -10.49 -3.45
N GLU A 193 -17.41 -10.88 -2.23
CA GLU A 193 -16.46 -11.19 -1.15
C GLU A 193 -15.49 -10.03 -0.85
N TRP A 194 -15.94 -8.79 -1.09
CA TRP A 194 -15.10 -7.62 -0.84
C TRP A 194 -15.04 -7.27 0.64
N VAL A 195 -14.01 -6.52 0.98
CA VAL A 195 -13.72 -6.02 2.33
C VAL A 195 -14.43 -4.70 2.58
N LEU A 196 -15.05 -4.54 3.74
CA LEU A 196 -15.50 -3.25 4.24
C LEU A 196 -14.39 -2.59 5.06
N GLU A 197 -13.75 -1.57 4.50
CA GLU A 197 -12.71 -0.81 5.20
C GLU A 197 -13.32 0.36 5.96
N LEU A 198 -13.03 0.43 7.27
CA LEU A 198 -13.54 1.46 8.16
C LEU A 198 -12.41 2.36 8.66
N TYR A 199 -12.52 3.66 8.44
CA TYR A 199 -11.74 4.67 9.14
C TYR A 199 -12.65 5.40 10.12
N ILE A 200 -12.61 4.95 11.37
CA ILE A 200 -13.50 5.36 12.47
C ILE A 200 -12.67 5.43 13.77
N GLY A 201 -13.06 6.26 14.71
CA GLY A 201 -12.36 6.37 16.00
C GLY A 201 -12.48 5.10 16.84
N MET A 202 -11.43 4.81 17.62
CA MET A 202 -11.36 3.61 18.45
C MET A 202 -12.50 3.55 19.49
N GLU A 203 -12.98 4.68 19.93
CA GLU A 203 -14.12 4.80 20.84
C GLU A 203 -15.41 4.17 20.31
N ALA A 204 -15.52 3.96 18.99
CA ALA A 204 -16.66 3.29 18.36
C ALA A 204 -16.55 1.75 18.36
N MET A 205 -15.41 1.17 18.69
CA MET A 205 -15.20 -0.29 18.64
C MET A 205 -16.21 -1.09 19.48
N PRO A 206 -16.69 -0.63 20.65
CA PRO A 206 -17.75 -1.34 21.40
C PRO A 206 -19.09 -1.46 20.63
N ILE A 207 -19.38 -0.49 19.75
CA ILE A 207 -20.55 -0.56 18.86
C ILE A 207 -20.26 -1.54 17.72
N LEU A 208 -19.09 -1.45 17.09
CA LEU A 208 -18.68 -2.34 16.02
C LEU A 208 -18.60 -3.81 16.46
N GLU A 209 -18.21 -4.09 17.70
CA GLU A 209 -18.15 -5.44 18.26
C GLU A 209 -19.53 -6.14 18.23
N LYS A 210 -20.62 -5.38 18.33
CA LYS A 210 -21.99 -5.91 18.21
C LYS A 210 -22.43 -6.08 16.77
N ILE A 211 -21.97 -5.21 15.86
CA ILE A 211 -22.46 -5.12 14.48
C ILE A 211 -21.71 -6.07 13.55
N VAL A 212 -20.38 -6.02 13.58
CA VAL A 212 -19.48 -6.69 12.62
C VAL A 212 -19.75 -8.20 12.48
N PRO A 213 -20.01 -8.97 13.56
CA PRO A 213 -20.29 -10.40 13.43
C PRO A 213 -21.50 -10.75 12.56
N ASN A 214 -22.40 -9.79 12.36
CA ASN A 214 -23.65 -9.99 11.60
C ASN A 214 -23.59 -9.44 10.17
N LEU A 215 -22.49 -8.79 9.76
CA LEU A 215 -22.38 -8.20 8.42
C LEU A 215 -22.15 -9.24 7.31
N GLY A 216 -21.53 -10.38 7.64
CA GLY A 216 -21.23 -11.43 6.67
C GLY A 216 -20.16 -11.02 5.63
N VAL A 217 -19.32 -10.03 5.94
CA VAL A 217 -18.19 -9.57 5.13
C VAL A 217 -16.94 -9.42 6.00
N ARG A 218 -15.76 -9.49 5.38
CA ARG A 218 -14.50 -9.15 6.03
C ARG A 218 -14.44 -7.64 6.30
N VAL A 219 -13.85 -7.25 7.44
CA VAL A 219 -13.71 -5.85 7.84
C VAL A 219 -12.22 -5.51 8.00
N SER A 220 -11.81 -4.35 7.52
CA SER A 220 -10.49 -3.79 7.77
C SER A 220 -10.62 -2.49 8.56
N ILE A 221 -9.96 -2.42 9.72
CA ILE A 221 -9.92 -1.22 10.55
C ILE A 221 -8.63 -0.46 10.22
N ALA A 222 -8.77 0.77 9.71
CA ALA A 222 -7.64 1.60 9.32
C ALA A 222 -6.90 2.16 10.55
N HIS A 223 -5.55 2.29 10.43
CA HIS A 223 -4.71 3.12 11.28
C HIS A 223 -4.85 2.83 12.79
N PHE A 224 -4.54 1.62 13.22
CA PHE A 224 -4.64 1.17 14.62
C PHE A 224 -6.04 1.36 15.24
N GLY A 225 -7.08 1.57 14.43
CA GLY A 225 -8.41 1.93 14.91
C GLY A 225 -8.54 3.40 15.32
N ALA A 226 -7.65 4.27 14.85
CA ALA A 226 -7.64 5.72 15.13
C ALA A 226 -7.78 6.06 16.62
N PRO A 227 -6.82 5.62 17.48
CA PRO A 227 -6.90 5.82 18.92
C PRO A 227 -6.81 7.29 19.32
N THR A 228 -7.43 7.64 20.44
CA THR A 228 -7.15 8.88 21.14
C THR A 228 -6.10 8.59 22.22
N LEU A 229 -4.86 9.01 21.99
CA LEU A 229 -3.73 8.80 22.89
C LEU A 229 -3.54 9.99 23.83
N PRO A 230 -2.97 9.78 25.04
CA PRO A 230 -2.55 10.88 25.89
C PRO A 230 -1.40 11.68 25.24
N ASP A 231 -1.27 12.96 25.60
CA ASP A 231 -0.10 13.74 25.17
C ASP A 231 1.19 13.06 25.65
N SER A 232 2.17 12.94 24.74
CA SER A 232 3.43 12.26 25.05
C SER A 232 4.21 12.89 26.21
N LYS A 233 3.96 14.19 26.48
CA LYS A 233 4.58 14.91 27.60
C LYS A 233 4.03 14.48 28.97
N ASP A 234 2.77 14.04 28.99
CA ASP A 234 2.06 13.65 30.21
C ASP A 234 2.00 12.13 30.36
N ALA A 235 2.37 11.39 29.32
CA ALA A 235 2.26 9.94 29.29
C ALA A 235 3.41 9.24 30.04
N THR A 236 3.07 8.20 30.81
CA THR A 236 4.05 7.25 31.35
C THR A 236 4.07 6.00 30.48
N TYR A 237 5.24 5.67 29.94
CA TYR A 237 5.42 4.51 29.04
C TYR A 237 6.04 3.31 29.74
N PRO A 238 5.69 2.06 29.33
CA PRO A 238 4.71 1.75 28.29
C PRO A 238 3.26 2.06 28.73
N LEU A 239 2.41 2.48 27.78
CA LEU A 239 0.98 2.62 28.05
C LEU A 239 0.35 1.25 28.30
N ASN A 240 -0.69 1.21 29.11
CA ASN A 240 -1.58 0.06 29.15
C ASN A 240 -2.66 0.24 28.05
N PRO A 241 -2.62 -0.52 26.93
CA PRO A 241 -3.54 -0.31 25.82
C PRO A 241 -5.00 -0.56 26.19
N TYR A 242 -5.27 -1.40 27.20
CA TYR A 242 -6.63 -1.66 27.70
C TYR A 242 -7.25 -0.47 28.46
N GLN A 243 -6.47 0.56 28.77
CA GLN A 243 -7.01 1.83 29.29
C GLN A 243 -7.41 2.81 28.17
N ILE A 244 -7.07 2.53 26.91
CA ILE A 244 -7.48 3.33 25.78
C ILE A 244 -8.93 2.95 25.43
N PRO A 245 -9.87 3.92 25.36
CA PRO A 245 -11.27 3.62 25.10
C PRO A 245 -11.47 2.87 23.79
N GLY A 246 -12.15 1.72 23.83
CA GLY A 246 -12.46 0.89 22.67
C GLY A 246 -11.41 -0.17 22.34
N PHE A 247 -10.20 -0.13 22.91
CA PHE A 247 -9.14 -1.08 22.56
C PHE A 247 -9.53 -2.54 22.86
N ALA A 248 -10.15 -2.82 24.01
CA ALA A 248 -10.61 -4.17 24.35
C ALA A 248 -11.55 -4.74 23.26
N SER A 249 -12.48 -3.93 22.78
CA SER A 249 -13.40 -4.32 21.71
C SER A 249 -12.70 -4.50 20.36
N LEU A 250 -11.67 -3.70 20.04
CA LEU A 250 -10.84 -3.91 18.86
C LEU A 250 -10.13 -5.27 18.93
N VAL A 251 -9.57 -5.63 20.08
CA VAL A 251 -8.96 -6.95 20.30
C VAL A 251 -9.99 -8.08 20.10
N ASN A 252 -11.19 -7.94 20.65
CA ASN A 252 -12.24 -8.94 20.49
C ASN A 252 -12.66 -9.10 19.03
N LEU A 253 -12.82 -8.00 18.29
CA LEU A 253 -13.11 -8.00 16.86
C LEU A 253 -12.03 -8.72 16.05
N ALA A 254 -10.75 -8.42 16.28
CA ALA A 254 -9.65 -9.06 15.59
C ALA A 254 -9.60 -10.58 15.91
N ARG A 255 -9.75 -10.97 17.17
CA ARG A 255 -9.78 -12.38 17.59
C ARG A 255 -10.97 -13.16 17.06
N ALA A 256 -12.08 -12.50 16.75
CA ALA A 256 -13.24 -13.14 16.12
C ALA A 256 -12.95 -13.61 14.69
N GLY A 257 -11.86 -13.15 14.07
CA GLY A 257 -11.29 -13.71 12.84
C GLY A 257 -11.75 -13.03 11.54
N SER A 258 -12.79 -12.20 11.55
CA SER A 258 -13.29 -11.49 10.36
C SER A 258 -12.84 -10.02 10.27
N THR A 259 -12.01 -9.56 11.19
CA THR A 259 -11.55 -8.17 11.28
C THR A 259 -10.04 -8.09 11.27
N TRP A 260 -9.48 -7.32 10.34
CA TRP A 260 -8.06 -7.00 10.25
C TRP A 260 -7.79 -5.58 10.71
N VAL A 261 -6.61 -5.34 11.28
CA VAL A 261 -6.18 -4.03 11.77
C VAL A 261 -4.93 -3.60 10.98
N LYS A 262 -4.98 -2.41 10.39
CA LYS A 262 -3.82 -1.82 9.70
C LYS A 262 -2.89 -1.15 10.70
N LEU A 263 -1.66 -1.63 10.79
CA LEU A 263 -0.56 -0.97 11.49
C LEU A 263 -0.01 0.12 10.58
N SER A 264 -0.54 1.33 10.70
CA SER A 264 -0.28 2.41 9.74
C SER A 264 -0.54 3.80 10.32
N ALA A 265 0.04 4.82 9.72
CA ALA A 265 -0.25 6.23 9.99
C ALA A 265 -0.12 6.64 11.47
N ALA A 266 0.87 6.09 12.18
CA ALA A 266 1.13 6.41 13.59
C ALA A 266 1.20 7.92 13.85
N TYR A 267 1.80 8.66 12.92
CA TYR A 267 1.98 10.11 12.98
C TYR A 267 0.67 10.93 13.06
N ARG A 268 -0.49 10.30 12.80
CA ARG A 268 -1.80 10.96 12.93
C ARG A 268 -2.31 11.00 14.36
N PHE A 269 -1.79 10.12 15.21
CA PHE A 269 -2.33 9.88 16.56
C PHE A 269 -1.26 9.98 17.65
N ASP A 270 0.00 9.70 17.33
CA ASP A 270 1.10 9.67 18.28
C ASP A 270 2.08 10.82 17.97
N ASN A 271 2.19 11.76 18.89
CA ASN A 271 3.14 12.87 18.80
C ASN A 271 4.53 12.53 19.40
N ASP A 272 4.72 11.29 19.86
CA ASP A 272 6.03 10.77 20.25
C ASP A 272 6.80 10.28 19.01
N THR A 273 7.95 10.88 18.72
CA THR A 273 8.81 10.51 17.59
C THR A 273 9.33 9.06 17.63
N ARG A 274 9.19 8.36 18.76
CA ARG A 274 9.51 6.95 18.94
C ARG A 274 8.27 6.04 18.87
N PHE A 275 7.10 6.59 18.57
CA PHE A 275 5.84 5.88 18.43
C PHE A 275 5.40 5.05 19.65
N ARG A 276 5.85 5.41 20.87
CA ARG A 276 5.60 4.62 22.09
C ARG A 276 4.13 4.49 22.46
N GLY A 277 3.28 5.43 22.03
CA GLY A 277 1.83 5.37 22.22
C GLY A 277 1.20 4.23 21.41
N VAL A 278 1.40 4.25 20.10
CA VAL A 278 0.90 3.20 19.21
C VAL A 278 1.68 1.89 19.34
N GLU A 279 2.94 1.91 19.81
CA GLU A 279 3.71 0.70 20.13
C GLU A 279 2.97 -0.21 21.10
N SER A 280 2.39 0.35 22.17
CA SER A 280 1.66 -0.44 23.16
C SER A 280 0.43 -1.14 22.56
N ILE A 281 -0.25 -0.47 21.60
CA ILE A 281 -1.36 -1.03 20.83
C ILE A 281 -0.86 -2.13 19.89
N ALA A 282 0.19 -1.83 19.10
CA ALA A 282 0.75 -2.74 18.11
C ALA A 282 1.23 -4.05 18.76
N ARG A 283 2.04 -3.94 19.83
CA ARG A 283 2.59 -5.10 20.53
C ARG A 283 1.51 -6.01 21.11
N GLU A 284 0.46 -5.44 21.69
CA GLU A 284 -0.63 -6.26 22.20
C GLU A 284 -1.45 -6.90 21.07
N LEU A 285 -1.75 -6.17 19.97
CA LEU A 285 -2.42 -6.74 18.80
C LEU A 285 -1.60 -7.87 18.17
N LEU A 286 -0.30 -7.68 17.97
CA LEU A 286 0.59 -8.72 17.42
C LEU A 286 0.60 -9.97 18.30
N LYS A 287 0.56 -9.82 19.62
CA LYS A 287 0.55 -10.93 20.57
C LYS A 287 -0.77 -11.72 20.56
N VAL A 288 -1.92 -11.04 20.43
CA VAL A 288 -3.25 -11.66 20.65
C VAL A 288 -4.02 -11.96 19.38
N ALA A 289 -3.66 -11.31 18.27
CA ALA A 289 -4.30 -11.39 16.95
C ALA A 289 -3.33 -11.04 15.82
N GLY A 290 -2.08 -11.54 15.88
CA GLY A 290 -1.03 -11.22 14.91
C GLY A 290 -1.37 -11.65 13.48
N ASP A 291 -2.19 -12.69 13.32
CA ASP A 291 -2.75 -13.16 12.04
C ASP A 291 -3.85 -12.23 11.47
N ARG A 292 -4.20 -11.17 12.18
CA ARG A 292 -5.17 -10.13 11.77
C ARG A 292 -4.55 -8.74 11.70
N CYS A 293 -3.22 -8.64 11.82
CA CYS A 293 -2.47 -7.39 11.65
C CYS A 293 -1.89 -7.32 10.24
N ILE A 294 -2.02 -6.17 9.56
CA ILE A 294 -1.43 -5.92 8.25
C ILE A 294 -0.68 -4.59 8.24
N PHE A 295 0.42 -4.53 7.51
CA PHE A 295 1.18 -3.31 7.33
C PHE A 295 0.53 -2.39 6.29
N ALA A 296 0.65 -1.07 6.50
CA ALA A 296 0.36 -0.06 5.50
C ALA A 296 1.13 1.24 5.76
N SER A 297 1.56 1.91 4.68
CA SER A 297 2.34 3.15 4.77
C SER A 297 1.49 4.40 4.99
N ASP A 298 0.28 4.40 4.44
CA ASP A 298 -0.58 5.60 4.28
C ASP A 298 0.07 6.66 3.36
N TRP A 299 0.96 6.23 2.43
CA TRP A 299 1.55 7.13 1.45
C TRP A 299 0.45 7.79 0.57
N PRO A 300 0.55 9.07 0.18
CA PRO A 300 1.65 10.01 0.33
C PRO A 300 1.60 10.82 1.63
N HIS A 301 0.97 10.36 2.71
CA HIS A 301 0.90 11.03 4.01
C HIS A 301 0.17 12.37 3.91
N THR A 302 -0.98 12.38 3.24
CA THR A 302 -1.75 13.60 2.94
C THR A 302 -1.91 14.51 4.15
N ARG A 303 -1.66 15.81 3.96
CA ARG A 303 -1.60 16.86 5.00
C ARG A 303 -0.40 16.80 5.95
N PHE A 304 0.59 15.95 5.65
CA PHE A 304 1.86 15.84 6.38
C PHE A 304 3.02 15.91 5.37
N ASP A 305 3.07 17.00 4.60
CA ASP A 305 4.03 17.16 3.51
C ASP A 305 5.48 17.05 4.01
N GLY A 306 6.28 16.25 3.30
CA GLY A 306 7.68 16.01 3.66
C GLY A 306 7.89 15.01 4.80
N LEU A 307 6.84 14.32 5.27
CA LEU A 307 7.00 13.27 6.27
C LEU A 307 7.86 12.13 5.71
N ASP A 308 8.92 11.78 6.43
CA ASP A 308 9.64 10.52 6.22
C ASP A 308 9.01 9.41 7.06
N VAL A 309 8.42 8.42 6.38
CA VAL A 309 7.78 7.28 7.04
C VAL A 309 8.75 6.14 7.31
N GLN A 310 9.97 6.17 6.77
CA GLN A 310 10.94 5.08 6.91
C GLN A 310 11.21 4.70 8.38
N PRO A 311 11.36 5.65 9.33
CA PRO A 311 11.52 5.31 10.75
C PRO A 311 10.32 4.51 11.31
N PHE A 312 9.11 4.79 10.85
CA PHE A 312 7.93 4.02 11.25
C PHE A 312 7.94 2.61 10.63
N VAL A 313 8.33 2.48 9.36
CA VAL A 313 8.47 1.17 8.70
C VAL A 313 9.50 0.31 9.43
N GLU A 314 10.67 0.86 9.77
CA GLU A 314 11.70 0.18 10.57
C GLU A 314 11.15 -0.27 11.91
N THR A 315 10.43 0.61 12.59
CA THR A 315 9.82 0.31 13.89
C THR A 315 8.80 -0.85 13.81
N VAL A 316 7.96 -0.90 12.76
CA VAL A 316 7.02 -2.02 12.58
C VAL A 316 7.76 -3.31 12.24
N LEU A 317 8.83 -3.25 11.43
CA LEU A 317 9.70 -4.40 11.18
C LEU A 317 10.31 -4.93 12.49
N ASP A 318 10.80 -4.04 13.37
CA ASP A 318 11.35 -4.43 14.67
C ASP A 318 10.31 -5.12 15.55
N TRP A 319 9.11 -4.54 15.68
CA TRP A 319 8.02 -5.15 16.47
C TRP A 319 7.60 -6.53 15.96
N THR A 320 7.57 -6.71 14.63
CA THR A 320 7.17 -7.97 14.01
C THR A 320 8.28 -9.01 14.04
N ASP A 321 9.55 -8.62 13.88
CA ASP A 321 10.72 -9.51 13.98
C ASP A 321 10.85 -10.08 15.40
N GLU A 322 10.64 -9.27 16.44
CA GLU A 322 10.70 -9.70 17.85
C GLU A 322 9.74 -10.85 18.17
N VAL A 323 8.62 -10.94 17.45
CA VAL A 323 7.58 -11.98 17.66
C VAL A 323 7.50 -12.98 16.50
N ASN A 324 8.41 -12.90 15.51
CA ASN A 324 8.46 -13.74 14.31
C ASN A 324 7.19 -13.68 13.45
N LEU A 325 6.61 -12.49 13.27
CA LEU A 325 5.40 -12.26 12.47
C LEU A 325 5.63 -11.32 11.29
N THR A 326 6.88 -11.05 10.90
CA THR A 326 7.20 -10.12 9.81
C THR A 326 6.57 -10.55 8.49
N LYS A 327 6.67 -11.84 8.15
CA LYS A 327 6.07 -12.37 6.92
C LYS A 327 4.55 -12.34 6.97
N GLU A 328 3.96 -12.64 8.11
CA GLU A 328 2.51 -12.59 8.33
C GLU A 328 1.99 -11.18 8.10
N VAL A 329 2.55 -10.19 8.79
CA VAL A 329 2.06 -8.80 8.79
C VAL A 329 2.30 -8.09 7.46
N PHE A 330 3.45 -8.33 6.83
CA PHE A 330 3.81 -7.64 5.58
C PHE A 330 3.35 -8.39 4.32
N SER A 331 2.95 -9.67 4.41
CA SER A 331 2.57 -10.47 3.24
C SER A 331 1.32 -11.31 3.47
N LEU A 332 1.38 -12.37 4.29
CA LEU A 332 0.38 -13.43 4.30
C LEU A 332 -1.01 -12.94 4.69
N ASN A 333 -1.11 -12.10 5.73
CA ASN A 333 -2.39 -11.56 6.21
C ASN A 333 -3.03 -10.60 5.18
N ALA A 334 -2.21 -9.82 4.47
CA ALA A 334 -2.68 -8.96 3.39
C ALA A 334 -3.19 -9.81 2.21
N ARG A 335 -2.50 -10.90 1.87
CA ARG A 335 -2.90 -11.83 0.80
C ARG A 335 -4.24 -12.50 1.11
N GLU A 336 -4.47 -12.89 2.37
CA GLU A 336 -5.75 -13.44 2.83
C GLU A 336 -6.87 -12.39 2.74
N LEU A 337 -6.61 -11.18 3.26
CA LEU A 337 -7.62 -10.12 3.31
C LEU A 337 -8.05 -9.66 1.91
N TRP A 338 -7.08 -9.46 1.00
CA TRP A 338 -7.31 -8.83 -0.31
C TRP A 338 -7.50 -9.83 -1.45
N ASP A 339 -7.74 -11.11 -1.16
CA ASP A 339 -7.98 -12.16 -2.15
C ASP A 339 -6.83 -12.21 -3.20
N ILE A 340 -5.61 -12.49 -2.71
CA ILE A 340 -4.42 -12.56 -3.54
C ILE A 340 -4.01 -14.03 -3.69
N ASP A 341 -4.10 -14.56 -4.92
CA ASP A 341 -3.81 -15.97 -5.21
C ASP A 341 -2.34 -16.32 -4.93
N GLN A 342 -2.09 -17.35 -4.15
CA GLN A 342 -0.75 -17.86 -3.82
C GLN A 342 -0.05 -18.57 -5.00
N ARG A 343 -0.78 -18.92 -6.07
CA ARG A 343 -0.25 -19.76 -7.16
C ARG A 343 0.60 -19.01 -8.18
N ARG A 344 0.68 -17.67 -8.12
CA ARG A 344 1.38 -16.85 -9.13
C ARG A 344 2.88 -16.70 -8.89
N ASP A 345 3.40 -17.03 -7.71
CA ASP A 345 4.81 -16.84 -7.35
C ASP A 345 5.77 -17.81 -8.08
N SER A 346 5.27 -18.86 -8.75
CA SER A 346 6.08 -19.82 -9.50
C SER A 346 6.26 -19.52 -10.99
N GLN A 347 5.64 -18.46 -11.52
CA GLN A 347 5.63 -18.13 -12.95
C GLN A 347 6.04 -16.68 -13.28
N ASP A 348 6.68 -15.95 -12.37
CA ASP A 348 7.20 -14.62 -12.69
C ASP A 348 8.49 -14.74 -13.55
N PRO A 349 8.45 -14.38 -14.86
CA PRO A 349 9.61 -14.46 -15.76
C PRO A 349 10.71 -13.43 -15.45
N LEU A 350 10.53 -12.57 -14.44
CA LEU A 350 11.52 -11.56 -14.01
C LEU A 350 12.51 -12.08 -12.97
N LYS A 351 12.49 -13.38 -12.64
CA LYS A 351 13.53 -14.06 -11.84
C LYS A 351 14.67 -14.60 -12.73
N CYS A 352 15.15 -13.81 -13.67
CA CYS A 352 16.41 -14.07 -14.35
C CYS A 352 17.40 -12.97 -14.03
N ASP A 353 18.42 -13.36 -13.21
CA ASP A 353 19.75 -12.77 -13.00
C ASP A 353 19.88 -11.31 -12.56
#